data_debbc515ec16034138a3e57bdd1cd335
#
_entry.id   debbc515ec16034138a3e57bdd1cd335
#
_cell.length_a   1.000
_cell.length_b   1.000
_cell.length_c   1.000
_cell.angle_alpha   90.00
_cell.angle_beta   90.00
_cell.angle_gamma   90.00
#
_symmetry.space_group_name_H-M   'P 1'
#
loop_
_entity.id
_entity.type
_entity.pdbx_description
1 polymer ?
#
loop_
_entity_poly.entity_id
_entity_poly.type
_entity_poly.pdbx_seq_one_letter_code
_entity_poly.pdbx_strand_id
1 'polypeptide(L)'
;PKEKAIGLQLYSVRDDLQKDFDGTIRKVIEIGYKRLEAAGYRNGKFYGKTPSEFKKYLSDLGASLTGSHTGSGLLPMGDTKGWDFWKQNAADTAEAGCKWIVQAGYPAKDIKTIDDVKRLADQFNKVGEIARNNGLRFAFHNHIEEFKMLEGKIPYDVLLDYTENKLVTFQIDTAQMVHGGFQCHEYVKK
;
A
#
# COMPACT_ATOMS: atom_id res chain seq x y z
N PRO A 1 -4.85 -15.07 24.82
CA PRO A 1 -4.02 -14.32 23.89
C PRO A 1 -4.85 -14.07 22.64
N LYS A 2 -4.95 -12.81 22.16
CA LYS A 2 -5.57 -12.55 20.86
C LYS A 2 -4.69 -13.24 19.81
N GLU A 3 -5.30 -14.11 19.02
CA GLU A 3 -4.65 -14.79 17.91
C GLU A 3 -4.03 -13.73 16.97
N LYS A 4 -2.73 -13.80 16.75
CA LYS A 4 -2.06 -12.86 15.84
C LYS A 4 -2.56 -13.13 14.44
N ALA A 5 -3.17 -12.14 13.82
CA ALA A 5 -3.67 -12.26 12.46
C ALA A 5 -2.49 -12.24 11.48
N ILE A 6 -2.29 -13.35 10.80
CA ILE A 6 -1.29 -13.46 9.73
C ILE A 6 -2.02 -13.31 8.39
N GLY A 7 -1.48 -12.49 7.50
CA GLY A 7 -1.96 -12.30 6.14
C GLY A 7 -0.88 -12.59 5.11
N LEU A 8 -1.26 -12.69 3.85
CA LEU A 8 -0.35 -12.81 2.72
C LEU A 8 -0.59 -11.65 1.74
N GLN A 9 0.49 -10.97 1.36
CA GLN A 9 0.46 -10.07 0.24
C GLN A 9 0.62 -10.86 -1.06
N LEU A 10 -0.32 -10.70 -1.97
CA LEU A 10 -0.41 -11.49 -3.21
C LEU A 10 0.74 -11.23 -4.19
N TYR A 11 1.51 -10.16 -4.00
CA TYR A 11 2.75 -9.95 -4.77
C TYR A 11 3.78 -11.06 -4.54
N SER A 12 3.78 -11.67 -3.37
CA SER A 12 4.70 -12.77 -3.03
C SER A 12 4.49 -14.03 -3.89
N VAL A 13 3.30 -14.19 -4.45
CA VAL A 13 2.92 -15.32 -5.34
C VAL A 13 2.52 -14.84 -6.73
N ARG A 14 2.98 -13.64 -7.14
CA ARG A 14 2.60 -12.99 -8.40
C ARG A 14 2.86 -13.85 -9.65
N ASP A 15 3.95 -14.60 -9.66
CA ASP A 15 4.35 -15.42 -10.81
C ASP A 15 3.42 -16.64 -10.96
N ASP A 16 2.95 -17.20 -9.85
CA ASP A 16 1.98 -18.29 -9.84
C ASP A 16 0.57 -17.77 -10.16
N LEU A 17 0.19 -16.59 -9.65
CA LEU A 17 -1.08 -15.92 -10.00
C LEU A 17 -1.19 -15.63 -11.50
N GLN A 18 -0.08 -15.32 -12.17
CA GLN A 18 -0.06 -15.11 -13.63
C GLN A 18 -0.29 -16.40 -14.41
N LYS A 19 0.15 -17.54 -13.89
CA LYS A 19 0.01 -18.86 -14.53
C LYS A 19 -1.38 -19.46 -14.29
N ASP A 20 -1.80 -19.44 -13.02
CA ASP A 20 -3.09 -19.98 -12.58
C ASP A 20 -3.60 -19.18 -11.38
N PHE A 21 -4.44 -18.20 -11.66
CA PHE A 21 -4.98 -17.32 -10.63
C PHE A 21 -5.84 -18.07 -9.62
N ASP A 22 -6.82 -18.85 -10.10
CA ASP A 22 -7.80 -19.51 -9.23
C ASP A 22 -7.15 -20.63 -8.40
N GLY A 23 -6.29 -21.44 -9.00
CA GLY A 23 -5.57 -22.51 -8.30
C GLY A 23 -4.62 -21.94 -7.24
N THR A 24 -3.91 -20.85 -7.54
CA THR A 24 -3.00 -20.19 -6.60
C THR A 24 -3.76 -19.60 -5.41
N ILE A 25 -4.88 -18.88 -5.62
CA ILE A 25 -5.69 -18.34 -4.52
C ILE A 25 -6.23 -19.45 -3.63
N ARG A 26 -6.78 -20.53 -4.21
CA ARG A 26 -7.27 -21.67 -3.45
C ARG A 26 -6.18 -22.31 -2.60
N LYS A 27 -4.99 -22.52 -3.17
CA LYS A 27 -3.86 -23.10 -2.45
C LYS A 27 -3.36 -22.20 -1.31
N VAL A 28 -3.31 -20.90 -1.52
CA VAL A 28 -2.96 -19.92 -0.47
C VAL A 28 -3.93 -20.00 0.70
N ILE A 29 -5.25 -20.12 0.41
CA ILE A 29 -6.29 -20.22 1.42
C ILE A 29 -6.24 -21.59 2.13
N GLU A 30 -5.98 -22.68 1.41
CA GLU A 30 -5.83 -24.03 1.94
C GLU A 30 -4.66 -24.14 2.92
N ILE A 31 -3.52 -23.47 2.62
CA ILE A 31 -2.35 -23.37 3.52
C ILE A 31 -2.71 -22.63 4.84
N GLY A 32 -3.78 -21.81 4.83
CA GLY A 32 -4.29 -21.11 6.02
C GLY A 32 -4.27 -19.59 5.94
N TYR A 33 -3.78 -18.98 4.86
CA TYR A 33 -3.81 -17.54 4.69
C TYR A 33 -5.22 -17.07 4.25
N LYS A 34 -6.01 -16.61 5.21
CA LYS A 34 -7.38 -16.13 4.96
C LYS A 34 -7.52 -14.61 4.91
N ARG A 35 -6.45 -13.89 5.18
CA ARG A 35 -6.36 -12.44 5.07
C ARG A 35 -5.36 -12.10 3.98
N LEU A 36 -5.83 -11.50 2.91
CA LEU A 36 -5.02 -11.24 1.72
C LEU A 36 -4.85 -9.73 1.54
N GLU A 37 -3.73 -9.33 1.01
CA GLU A 37 -3.47 -7.97 0.55
C GLU A 37 -3.24 -8.00 -0.96
N ALA A 38 -4.03 -7.23 -1.71
CA ALA A 38 -3.93 -7.19 -3.16
C ALA A 38 -2.71 -6.35 -3.60
N ALA A 39 -2.14 -6.71 -4.75
CA ALA A 39 -1.12 -5.93 -5.46
C ALA A 39 -1.41 -5.90 -6.98
N GLY A 40 -2.66 -6.09 -7.37
CA GLY A 40 -3.10 -6.22 -8.76
C GLY A 40 -4.27 -5.32 -9.14
N TYR A 41 -4.42 -4.15 -8.49
CA TYR A 41 -5.42 -3.18 -8.89
C TYR A 41 -4.98 -2.43 -10.17
N ARG A 42 -5.84 -2.45 -11.18
CA ARG A 42 -5.64 -1.72 -12.44
C ARG A 42 -6.99 -1.40 -13.10
N ASN A 43 -7.17 -0.17 -13.54
CA ASN A 43 -8.36 0.28 -14.30
C ASN A 43 -9.69 -0.08 -13.62
N GLY A 44 -9.82 0.18 -12.31
CA GLY A 44 -11.03 -0.10 -11.56
C GLY A 44 -11.25 -1.59 -11.23
N LYS A 45 -10.26 -2.44 -11.39
CA LYS A 45 -10.38 -3.89 -11.20
C LYS A 45 -9.24 -4.47 -10.38
N PHE A 46 -9.55 -5.50 -9.61
CA PHE A 46 -8.60 -6.35 -8.90
C PHE A 46 -8.42 -7.65 -9.66
N TYR A 47 -7.26 -7.88 -10.25
CA TYR A 47 -6.96 -9.09 -11.05
C TYR A 47 -8.04 -9.38 -12.11
N GLY A 48 -8.53 -8.31 -12.77
CA GLY A 48 -9.55 -8.41 -13.82
C GLY A 48 -11.01 -8.47 -13.35
N LYS A 49 -11.27 -8.61 -12.05
CA LYS A 49 -12.60 -8.61 -11.42
C LYS A 49 -12.95 -7.21 -10.91
N THR A 50 -14.22 -6.82 -10.95
CA THR A 50 -14.70 -5.62 -10.25
C THR A 50 -14.48 -5.73 -8.73
N PRO A 51 -14.47 -4.63 -7.98
CA PRO A 51 -14.30 -4.68 -6.51
C PRO A 51 -15.28 -5.63 -5.82
N SER A 52 -16.56 -5.56 -6.15
CA SER A 52 -17.61 -6.41 -5.59
C SER A 52 -17.46 -7.88 -6.01
N GLU A 53 -17.12 -8.15 -7.28
CA GLU A 53 -16.85 -9.52 -7.75
C GLU A 53 -15.66 -10.14 -7.02
N PHE A 54 -14.58 -9.37 -6.81
CA PHE A 54 -13.39 -9.85 -6.12
C PHE A 54 -13.66 -10.11 -4.64
N LYS A 55 -14.40 -9.20 -3.98
CA LYS A 55 -14.89 -9.39 -2.61
C LYS A 55 -15.70 -10.67 -2.47
N LYS A 56 -16.68 -10.87 -3.36
CA LYS A 56 -17.53 -12.07 -3.36
C LYS A 56 -16.69 -13.34 -3.59
N TYR A 57 -15.81 -13.32 -4.59
CA TYR A 57 -14.92 -14.43 -4.92
C TYR A 57 -14.11 -14.90 -3.72
N LEU A 58 -13.47 -13.97 -2.99
CA LEU A 58 -12.71 -14.32 -1.80
C LEU A 58 -13.61 -14.80 -0.65
N SER A 59 -14.77 -14.17 -0.47
CA SER A 59 -15.74 -14.58 0.56
C SER A 59 -16.26 -16.00 0.34
N ASP A 60 -16.56 -16.37 -0.90
CA ASP A 60 -17.01 -17.74 -1.26
C ASP A 60 -15.91 -18.79 -0.96
N LEU A 61 -14.64 -18.40 -0.93
CA LEU A 61 -13.51 -19.23 -0.55
C LEU A 61 -13.14 -19.15 0.94
N GLY A 62 -13.91 -18.40 1.74
CA GLY A 62 -13.66 -18.21 3.17
C GLY A 62 -12.45 -17.31 3.48
N ALA A 63 -12.11 -16.42 2.57
CA ALA A 63 -11.04 -15.42 2.73
C ALA A 63 -11.57 -13.99 2.61
N SER A 64 -10.75 -13.01 2.94
CA SER A 64 -11.07 -11.59 2.84
C SER A 64 -9.87 -10.77 2.38
N LEU A 65 -10.15 -9.67 1.69
CA LEU A 65 -9.16 -8.67 1.36
C LEU A 65 -9.03 -7.68 2.51
N THR A 66 -7.81 -7.45 2.98
CA THR A 66 -7.53 -6.54 4.10
C THR A 66 -6.98 -5.20 3.65
N GLY A 67 -6.26 -5.20 2.53
CA GLY A 67 -5.62 -4.02 1.97
C GLY A 67 -5.32 -4.17 0.49
N SER A 68 -4.99 -3.05 -0.15
CA SER A 68 -4.59 -3.00 -1.54
C SER A 68 -3.33 -2.16 -1.70
N HIS A 69 -2.26 -2.79 -2.18
CA HIS A 69 -1.08 -2.11 -2.68
C HIS A 69 -1.39 -1.46 -4.02
N THR A 70 -1.18 -0.18 -4.07
CA THR A 70 -1.32 0.67 -5.26
C THR A 70 -0.29 1.78 -5.18
N GLY A 71 -0.28 2.71 -6.10
CA GLY A 71 0.59 3.86 -5.98
C GLY A 71 0.56 4.76 -7.20
N SER A 72 1.04 5.96 -6.99
CA SER A 72 1.34 6.94 -8.02
C SER A 72 2.76 7.48 -7.83
N GLY A 73 3.27 8.16 -8.86
CA GLY A 73 4.42 9.05 -8.72
C GLY A 73 4.10 10.28 -7.85
N LEU A 74 5.07 11.16 -7.72
CA LEU A 74 4.83 12.50 -7.17
C LEU A 74 3.95 13.27 -8.17
N LEU A 75 2.76 13.67 -7.74
CA LEU A 75 1.81 14.35 -8.59
C LEU A 75 2.27 15.78 -8.89
N PRO A 76 2.27 16.21 -10.16
CA PRO A 76 2.50 17.59 -10.53
C PRO A 76 1.48 18.53 -9.88
N MET A 77 1.86 19.79 -9.65
CA MET A 77 0.91 20.80 -9.20
C MET A 77 -0.20 20.98 -10.23
N GLY A 78 -1.47 20.96 -9.78
CA GLY A 78 -2.64 21.08 -10.66
C GLY A 78 -3.03 19.78 -11.39
N ASP A 79 -2.38 18.65 -11.10
CA ASP A 79 -2.76 17.36 -11.70
C ASP A 79 -4.11 16.86 -11.15
N THR A 80 -5.15 16.99 -11.97
CA THR A 80 -6.49 16.49 -11.63
C THR A 80 -6.61 14.98 -11.80
N LYS A 81 -5.93 14.40 -12.82
CA LYS A 81 -6.03 12.97 -13.14
C LYS A 81 -5.45 12.07 -12.05
N GLY A 82 -4.33 12.47 -11.45
CA GLY A 82 -3.75 11.75 -10.34
C GLY A 82 -4.65 11.76 -9.11
N TRP A 83 -5.33 12.87 -8.84
CA TRP A 83 -6.32 12.95 -7.75
C TRP A 83 -7.58 12.15 -8.04
N ASP A 84 -8.05 12.12 -9.28
CA ASP A 84 -9.20 11.30 -9.68
C ASP A 84 -8.87 9.81 -9.59
N PHE A 85 -7.63 9.41 -9.93
CA PHE A 85 -7.12 8.06 -9.68
C PHE A 85 -7.22 7.67 -8.20
N TRP A 86 -6.74 8.52 -7.28
CA TRP A 86 -6.79 8.23 -5.84
C TRP A 86 -8.21 8.16 -5.29
N LYS A 87 -9.11 9.03 -5.75
CA LYS A 87 -10.53 8.99 -5.36
C LYS A 87 -11.19 7.68 -5.80
N GLN A 88 -11.01 7.31 -7.08
CA GLN A 88 -11.57 6.08 -7.63
C GLN A 88 -11.00 4.84 -6.94
N ASN A 89 -9.68 4.80 -6.78
CA ASN A 89 -9.01 3.68 -6.12
C ASN A 89 -9.47 3.52 -4.66
N ALA A 90 -9.64 4.61 -3.92
CA ALA A 90 -10.15 4.55 -2.55
C ALA A 90 -11.60 4.01 -2.51
N ALA A 91 -12.47 4.46 -3.40
CA ALA A 91 -13.85 3.94 -3.49
C ALA A 91 -13.87 2.44 -3.81
N ASP A 92 -13.10 2.01 -4.82
CA ASP A 92 -13.01 0.60 -5.24
C ASP A 92 -12.39 -0.28 -4.15
N THR A 93 -11.38 0.23 -3.45
CA THR A 93 -10.73 -0.48 -2.35
C THR A 93 -11.69 -0.68 -1.17
N ALA A 94 -12.51 0.33 -0.85
CA ALA A 94 -13.55 0.21 0.16
C ALA A 94 -14.65 -0.77 -0.25
N GLU A 95 -15.11 -0.73 -1.50
CA GLU A 95 -16.11 -1.66 -2.06
C GLU A 95 -15.59 -3.11 -2.02
N ALA A 96 -14.31 -3.33 -2.32
CA ALA A 96 -13.67 -4.65 -2.20
C ALA A 96 -13.58 -5.17 -0.75
N GLY A 97 -13.97 -4.35 0.24
CA GLY A 97 -14.01 -4.72 1.65
C GLY A 97 -12.69 -4.56 2.38
N CYS A 98 -11.72 -3.88 1.80
CA CYS A 98 -10.46 -3.53 2.44
C CYS A 98 -10.67 -2.55 3.61
N LYS A 99 -9.66 -2.51 4.49
CA LYS A 99 -9.50 -1.48 5.52
C LYS A 99 -8.34 -0.55 5.24
N TRP A 100 -7.46 -0.94 4.33
CA TRP A 100 -6.23 -0.25 4.02
C TRP A 100 -6.08 -0.03 2.52
N ILE A 101 -5.66 1.17 2.16
CA ILE A 101 -5.10 1.50 0.86
C ILE A 101 -3.63 1.88 1.08
N VAL A 102 -2.72 1.28 0.32
CA VAL A 102 -1.29 1.36 0.59
C VAL A 102 -0.55 1.89 -0.64
N GLN A 103 0.19 2.99 -0.47
CA GLN A 103 1.18 3.42 -1.46
C GLN A 103 2.31 2.42 -1.47
N ALA A 104 2.45 1.66 -2.55
CA ALA A 104 3.46 0.64 -2.74
C ALA A 104 4.76 1.24 -3.28
N GLY A 105 5.59 1.70 -2.39
CA GLY A 105 6.93 2.18 -2.71
C GLY A 105 7.05 3.69 -2.91
N TYR A 106 8.29 4.09 -2.89
CA TYR A 106 8.76 5.47 -2.99
C TYR A 106 9.01 5.85 -4.46
N PRO A 107 8.49 6.99 -4.95
CA PRO A 107 8.64 7.39 -6.35
C PRO A 107 10.02 8.03 -6.61
N ALA A 108 11.10 7.29 -6.41
CA ALA A 108 12.48 7.78 -6.46
C ALA A 108 12.85 8.51 -7.77
N LYS A 109 12.19 8.18 -8.88
CA LYS A 109 12.43 8.85 -10.17
C LYS A 109 11.96 10.30 -10.19
N ASP A 110 10.93 10.61 -9.40
CA ASP A 110 10.29 11.92 -9.35
C ASP A 110 10.88 12.81 -8.25
N ILE A 111 11.59 12.21 -7.28
CA ILE A 111 12.19 12.90 -6.13
C ILE A 111 13.65 13.25 -6.41
N LYS A 112 13.97 14.55 -6.35
CA LYS A 112 15.33 15.06 -6.59
C LYS A 112 15.85 15.88 -5.42
N THR A 113 14.96 16.43 -4.59
CA THR A 113 15.28 17.33 -3.48
C THR A 113 14.48 16.93 -2.23
N ILE A 114 14.91 17.43 -1.07
CA ILE A 114 14.13 17.27 0.17
C ILE A 114 12.79 17.99 0.09
N ASP A 115 12.67 19.06 -0.70
CA ASP A 115 11.38 19.72 -0.90
C ASP A 115 10.41 18.86 -1.74
N ASP A 116 10.91 18.02 -2.66
CA ASP A 116 10.05 17.00 -3.32
C ASP A 116 9.55 15.96 -2.32
N VAL A 117 10.37 15.56 -1.33
CA VAL A 117 9.94 14.64 -0.27
C VAL A 117 8.84 15.25 0.59
N LYS A 118 8.96 16.54 0.95
CA LYS A 118 7.90 17.26 1.68
C LYS A 118 6.59 17.33 0.87
N ARG A 119 6.70 17.61 -0.43
CA ARG A 119 5.54 17.58 -1.34
C ARG A 119 4.90 16.19 -1.42
N LEU A 120 5.71 15.13 -1.36
CA LEU A 120 5.20 13.76 -1.29
C LEU A 120 4.47 13.51 0.04
N ALA A 121 4.99 14.03 1.16
CA ALA A 121 4.32 13.95 2.45
C ALA A 121 2.96 14.68 2.44
N ASP A 122 2.89 15.88 1.83
CA ASP A 122 1.62 16.60 1.62
C ASP A 122 0.65 15.80 0.74
N GLN A 123 1.15 15.16 -0.31
CA GLN A 123 0.36 14.24 -1.14
C GLN A 123 -0.18 13.07 -0.30
N PHE A 124 0.64 12.46 0.55
CA PHE A 124 0.22 11.37 1.42
C PHE A 124 -0.84 11.80 2.42
N ASN A 125 -0.71 12.99 3.03
CA ASN A 125 -1.72 13.56 3.91
C ASN A 125 -3.07 13.69 3.17
N LYS A 126 -3.06 14.21 1.95
CA LYS A 126 -4.27 14.35 1.13
C LYS A 126 -4.87 13.02 0.69
N VAL A 127 -4.03 12.02 0.34
CA VAL A 127 -4.50 10.65 0.07
C VAL A 127 -5.10 10.03 1.34
N GLY A 128 -4.51 10.29 2.51
CA GLY A 128 -5.05 9.87 3.80
C GLY A 128 -6.44 10.45 4.09
N GLU A 129 -6.69 11.71 3.72
CA GLU A 129 -8.03 12.30 3.79
C GLU A 129 -9.02 11.60 2.84
N ILE A 130 -8.63 11.35 1.59
CA ILE A 130 -9.45 10.62 0.61
C ILE A 130 -9.76 9.21 1.14
N ALA A 131 -8.77 8.52 1.68
CA ALA A 131 -8.95 7.19 2.27
C ALA A 131 -9.95 7.22 3.43
N ARG A 132 -9.77 8.14 4.37
CA ARG A 132 -10.66 8.31 5.53
C ARG A 132 -12.10 8.61 5.13
N ASN A 133 -12.32 9.43 4.11
CA ASN A 133 -13.65 9.76 3.58
C ASN A 133 -14.36 8.54 2.96
N ASN A 134 -13.61 7.48 2.60
CA ASN A 134 -14.10 6.20 2.14
C ASN A 134 -14.09 5.10 3.22
N GLY A 135 -13.87 5.45 4.50
CA GLY A 135 -13.83 4.48 5.60
C GLY A 135 -12.55 3.62 5.63
N LEU A 136 -11.52 4.04 4.92
CA LEU A 136 -10.20 3.38 4.86
C LEU A 136 -9.17 4.10 5.72
N ARG A 137 -8.05 3.43 5.93
CA ARG A 137 -6.79 4.01 6.41
C ARG A 137 -5.77 3.98 5.27
N PHE A 138 -4.95 5.02 5.20
CA PHE A 138 -3.84 5.07 4.25
C PHE A 138 -2.54 4.65 4.92
N ALA A 139 -1.71 3.89 4.18
CA ALA A 139 -0.36 3.55 4.61
C ALA A 139 0.66 3.75 3.48
N PHE A 140 1.88 4.07 3.87
CA PHE A 140 3.05 4.04 2.98
C PHE A 140 3.87 2.78 3.27
N HIS A 141 4.18 2.00 2.24
CA HIS A 141 5.03 0.81 2.30
C HIS A 141 6.43 1.14 1.78
N ASN A 142 7.43 0.92 2.63
CA ASN A 142 8.82 1.24 2.31
C ASN A 142 9.51 0.18 1.45
N HIS A 143 10.51 0.65 0.70
CA HIS A 143 11.54 -0.17 0.08
C HIS A 143 12.93 0.29 0.56
N ILE A 144 13.93 0.35 -0.33
CA ILE A 144 15.31 0.72 0.00
C ILE A 144 15.59 2.20 -0.34
N GLU A 145 14.92 2.72 -1.37
CA GLU A 145 15.29 4.00 -2.00
C GLU A 145 15.12 5.20 -1.05
N GLU A 146 14.08 5.20 -0.22
CA GLU A 146 13.78 6.26 0.74
C GLU A 146 14.74 6.30 1.94
N PHE A 147 15.58 5.29 2.09
CA PHE A 147 16.64 5.26 3.11
C PHE A 147 17.99 5.78 2.58
N LYS A 148 18.11 6.05 1.29
CA LYS A 148 19.30 6.68 0.71
C LYS A 148 19.32 8.16 1.05
N MET A 149 20.47 8.63 1.51
CA MET A 149 20.66 10.03 1.89
C MET A 149 20.44 10.96 0.68
N LEU A 150 19.64 12.00 0.87
CA LEU A 150 19.34 13.06 -0.08
C LEU A 150 19.53 14.41 0.62
N GLU A 151 20.41 15.26 0.09
CA GLU A 151 20.73 16.58 0.66
C GLU A 151 21.00 16.54 2.18
N GLY A 152 21.72 15.51 2.65
CA GLY A 152 22.09 15.34 4.05
C GLY A 152 20.99 14.81 4.97
N LYS A 153 19.84 14.37 4.45
CA LYS A 153 18.73 13.82 5.20
C LYS A 153 18.31 12.46 4.65
N ILE A 154 17.65 11.67 5.48
CA ILE A 154 16.99 10.42 5.07
C ILE A 154 15.55 10.74 4.67
N PRO A 155 15.14 10.51 3.41
CA PRO A 155 13.77 10.78 2.96
C PRO A 155 12.68 10.11 3.81
N TYR A 156 12.92 8.90 4.30
CA TYR A 156 11.96 8.22 5.18
C TYR A 156 11.71 8.98 6.48
N ASP A 157 12.75 9.55 7.11
CA ASP A 157 12.61 10.38 8.32
C ASP A 157 11.83 11.66 8.00
N VAL A 158 12.10 12.28 6.84
CA VAL A 158 11.34 13.47 6.40
C VAL A 158 9.86 13.14 6.19
N LEU A 159 9.54 11.97 5.61
CA LEU A 159 8.15 11.54 5.48
C LEU A 159 7.48 11.35 6.85
N LEU A 160 8.17 10.74 7.82
CA LEU A 160 7.66 10.60 9.20
C LEU A 160 7.37 11.97 9.84
N ASP A 161 8.27 12.94 9.68
CA ASP A 161 8.17 14.26 10.30
C ASP A 161 7.07 15.14 9.67
N TYR A 162 6.80 14.98 8.36
CA TYR A 162 5.90 15.86 7.60
C TYR A 162 4.53 15.24 7.32
N THR A 163 4.29 13.98 7.68
CA THR A 163 2.97 13.36 7.56
C THR A 163 2.18 13.45 8.86
N GLU A 164 0.85 13.56 8.74
CA GLU A 164 -0.04 13.60 9.90
C GLU A 164 -0.38 12.17 10.38
N ASN A 165 -0.02 11.81 11.60
CA ASN A 165 -0.22 10.48 12.19
C ASN A 165 -1.68 9.98 12.17
N LYS A 166 -2.66 10.90 12.15
CA LYS A 166 -4.08 10.57 12.02
C LYS A 166 -4.51 10.23 10.59
N LEU A 167 -3.69 10.56 9.59
CA LEU A 167 -3.97 10.38 8.17
C LEU A 167 -3.09 9.31 7.53
N VAL A 168 -1.82 9.25 7.92
CA VAL A 168 -0.81 8.38 7.32
C VAL A 168 -0.26 7.41 8.35
N THR A 169 -0.16 6.16 7.96
CA THR A 169 0.48 5.09 8.73
C THR A 169 1.63 4.52 7.88
N PHE A 170 2.63 3.96 8.51
CA PHE A 170 3.75 3.33 7.82
C PHE A 170 3.63 1.81 7.91
N GLN A 171 3.53 1.15 6.76
CA GLN A 171 3.58 -0.31 6.65
C GLN A 171 5.05 -0.72 6.43
N ILE A 172 5.72 -1.08 7.52
CA ILE A 172 7.15 -1.36 7.50
C ILE A 172 7.45 -2.70 6.82
N ASP A 173 8.20 -2.66 5.71
CA ASP A 173 8.90 -3.82 5.16
C ASP A 173 10.27 -3.94 5.85
N THR A 174 10.34 -4.87 6.79
CA THR A 174 11.55 -5.09 7.60
C THR A 174 12.71 -5.62 6.77
N ALA A 175 12.45 -6.40 5.72
CA ALA A 175 13.50 -6.93 4.84
C ALA A 175 14.13 -5.82 4.01
N GLN A 176 13.32 -4.95 3.41
CA GLN A 176 13.80 -3.80 2.65
C GLN A 176 14.57 -2.81 3.54
N MET A 177 14.08 -2.58 4.76
CA MET A 177 14.76 -1.70 5.72
C MET A 177 16.13 -2.24 6.11
N VAL A 178 16.25 -3.52 6.41
CA VAL A 178 17.54 -4.18 6.74
C VAL A 178 18.47 -4.15 5.52
N HIS A 179 17.98 -4.37 4.31
CA HIS A 179 18.75 -4.22 3.08
C HIS A 179 19.26 -2.78 2.87
N GLY A 180 18.48 -1.79 3.30
CA GLY A 180 18.89 -0.38 3.32
C GLY A 180 19.93 -0.03 4.39
N GLY A 181 20.31 -0.98 5.25
CA GLY A 181 21.29 -0.79 6.32
C GLY A 181 20.72 -0.24 7.62
N PHE A 182 19.39 -0.29 7.82
CA PHE A 182 18.69 0.28 8.96
C PHE A 182 18.16 -0.77 9.93
N GLN A 183 18.04 -0.37 11.20
CA GLN A 183 17.55 -1.23 12.27
C GLN A 183 16.03 -1.03 12.45
N CYS A 184 15.24 -2.04 12.10
CA CYS A 184 13.77 -1.95 12.15
C CYS A 184 13.22 -1.54 13.52
N HIS A 185 13.85 -1.98 14.61
CA HIS A 185 13.37 -1.69 15.97
C HIS A 185 13.47 -0.20 16.36
N GLU A 186 14.31 0.58 15.69
CA GLU A 186 14.40 2.03 15.87
C GLU A 186 13.21 2.76 15.26
N TYR A 187 12.68 2.23 14.17
CA TYR A 187 11.56 2.81 13.44
C TYR A 187 10.17 2.36 13.96
N VAL A 188 10.06 1.16 14.50
CA VAL A 188 8.79 0.69 15.11
C VAL A 188 8.38 1.51 16.34
N LYS A 189 9.31 2.26 16.94
CA LYS A 189 9.06 3.10 18.12
C LYS A 189 8.76 4.56 17.78
N LYS A 190 9.06 5.00 16.57
CA LYS A 190 8.73 6.34 16.07
C LYS A 190 7.26 6.41 15.66
#